data_ed2aac0c674c937bae82a37e788a607b
#
_entry.id   ed2aac0c674c937bae82a37e788a607b
#
_cell.length_a   1.000
_cell.length_b   1.000
_cell.length_c   1.000
_cell.angle_alpha   90.00
_cell.angle_beta   90.00
_cell.angle_gamma   90.00
#
_symmetry.space_group_name_H-M   'P 1'
#
loop_
_entity.id
_entity.type
_entity.pdbx_description
1 polymer ?
#
loop_
_entity_poly.entity_id
_entity_poly.type
_entity_poly.pdbx_seq_one_letter_code
_entity_poly.pdbx_strand_id
1 'polypeptide(L)'
;MQQEGTVAVSEHTDTSHIKKVMMGSAAGTVVEWFDFALFGYMAVYIAQNFFPSEDKMAGLLATFAVFLVSFIVRPLGGIYFGKLGDKLGRKKILALTVLLMSGSTAAIGLIPNYESIGIWAPILLVIIRCIQGLSAGGEYTGATIYTVEHSPMTKRNSYAWAMSAATYFAFALAAGVCAGLVAIIGSEAMGAWGWRTIFLLAVPMGVVAFFIRDHLSESPEFQQMRAEKKGQVSYTAGQVFKAEGHNIVKLGGFVVLYALSFYIFSTYMNTFLRTVIGLTPAQSLTASMVALLFVTALTPIAGIISDKVGRRKMM
;
A
#
# COMPACT_ATOMS: atom_id res chain seq x y z
N MET A 1 31.05 -31.97 -33.46
CA MET A 1 31.58 -30.75 -32.80
C MET A 1 30.54 -29.68 -33.03
N GLN A 2 29.59 -29.55 -32.08
CA GLN A 2 28.61 -28.48 -32.03
C GLN A 2 29.12 -27.48 -30.99
N GLN A 3 29.41 -26.26 -31.42
CA GLN A 3 29.73 -25.16 -30.56
C GLN A 3 28.44 -24.67 -29.90
N GLU A 4 28.29 -24.92 -28.59
CA GLU A 4 27.34 -24.24 -27.76
C GLU A 4 27.76 -22.79 -27.62
N GLY A 5 27.06 -21.90 -28.32
CA GLY A 5 27.19 -20.48 -28.16
C GLY A 5 26.58 -20.06 -26.82
N THR A 6 27.37 -19.99 -25.78
CA THR A 6 27.01 -19.38 -24.52
C THR A 6 26.83 -17.87 -24.80
N VAL A 7 25.59 -17.42 -24.91
CA VAL A 7 25.27 -16.00 -24.92
C VAL A 7 25.59 -15.48 -23.52
N ALA A 8 26.77 -14.88 -23.39
CA ALA A 8 27.13 -14.10 -22.21
C ALA A 8 26.19 -12.90 -22.13
N VAL A 9 25.16 -13.00 -21.33
CA VAL A 9 24.34 -11.83 -20.93
C VAL A 9 25.28 -10.89 -20.19
N SER A 10 25.60 -9.78 -20.82
CA SER A 10 26.48 -8.75 -20.27
C SER A 10 25.91 -8.25 -18.93
N GLU A 11 26.56 -8.58 -17.81
CA GLU A 11 26.25 -8.14 -16.46
C GLU A 11 26.54 -6.64 -16.19
N HIS A 12 26.55 -5.81 -17.18
CA HIS A 12 26.52 -4.37 -16.97
C HIS A 12 25.09 -3.89 -16.74
N THR A 13 24.46 -4.38 -15.69
CA THR A 13 23.21 -3.80 -15.20
C THR A 13 23.56 -2.42 -14.62
N ASP A 14 23.15 -1.37 -15.33
CA ASP A 14 23.37 0.00 -14.87
C ASP A 14 22.70 0.20 -13.49
N THR A 15 23.51 0.19 -12.45
CA THR A 15 23.04 0.34 -11.05
C THR A 15 22.29 1.66 -10.83
N SER A 16 22.55 2.67 -11.66
CA SER A 16 21.84 3.97 -11.66
C SER A 16 20.39 3.79 -12.12
N HIS A 17 20.16 2.99 -13.17
CA HIS A 17 18.83 2.69 -13.67
C HIS A 17 18.00 1.91 -12.64
N ILE A 18 18.57 0.87 -12.02
CA ILE A 18 17.89 0.07 -10.99
C ILE A 18 17.50 0.95 -9.79
N LYS A 19 18.37 1.85 -9.34
CA LYS A 19 18.05 2.79 -8.25
C LYS A 19 16.88 3.71 -8.61
N LYS A 20 16.81 4.21 -9.85
CA LYS A 20 15.67 5.03 -10.31
C LYS A 20 14.36 4.24 -10.30
N VAL A 21 14.38 3.00 -10.80
CA VAL A 21 13.24 2.09 -10.79
C VAL A 21 12.78 1.82 -9.35
N MET A 22 13.71 1.48 -8.47
CA MET A 22 13.43 1.21 -7.05
C MET A 22 12.82 2.44 -6.36
N MET A 23 13.40 3.62 -6.54
CA MET A 23 12.89 4.86 -5.93
C MET A 23 11.52 5.25 -6.50
N GLY A 24 11.29 5.11 -7.79
CA GLY A 24 10.00 5.38 -8.41
C GLY A 24 8.90 4.44 -7.92
N SER A 25 9.21 3.14 -7.80
CA SER A 25 8.30 2.15 -7.23
C SER A 25 8.02 2.42 -5.75
N ALA A 26 9.07 2.73 -4.97
CA ALA A 26 8.96 3.06 -3.56
C ALA A 26 8.11 4.32 -3.33
N ALA A 27 8.28 5.37 -4.14
CA ALA A 27 7.48 6.59 -4.03
C ALA A 27 5.98 6.34 -4.22
N GLY A 28 5.61 5.51 -5.20
CA GLY A 28 4.22 5.11 -5.38
C GLY A 28 3.69 4.28 -4.22
N THR A 29 4.49 3.35 -3.70
CA THR A 29 4.16 2.56 -2.51
C THR A 29 3.95 3.47 -1.29
N VAL A 30 4.76 4.53 -1.12
CA VAL A 30 4.55 5.51 -0.04
C VAL A 30 3.17 6.15 -0.13
N VAL A 31 2.74 6.60 -1.31
CA VAL A 31 1.43 7.23 -1.49
C VAL A 31 0.30 6.25 -1.18
N GLU A 32 0.40 5.02 -1.70
CA GLU A 32 -0.59 3.96 -1.44
C GLU A 32 -0.77 3.72 0.06
N TRP A 33 0.32 3.45 0.77
CA TRP A 33 0.25 3.08 2.17
C TRP A 33 -0.02 4.26 3.10
N PHE A 34 0.35 5.47 2.69
CA PHE A 34 -0.04 6.70 3.37
C PHE A 34 -1.56 6.83 3.45
N ASP A 35 -2.26 6.62 2.34
CA ASP A 35 -3.73 6.69 2.29
C ASP A 35 -4.40 5.67 3.22
N PHE A 36 -3.85 4.44 3.29
CA PHE A 36 -4.35 3.43 4.23
C PHE A 36 -4.08 3.80 5.68
N ALA A 37 -2.89 4.31 5.97
CA ALA A 37 -2.51 4.75 7.31
C ALA A 37 -3.39 5.89 7.82
N LEU A 38 -3.71 6.86 6.97
CA LEU A 38 -4.58 7.98 7.31
C LEU A 38 -5.92 7.52 7.87
N PHE A 39 -6.57 6.57 7.21
CA PHE A 39 -7.85 6.07 7.67
C PHE A 39 -7.74 5.39 9.05
N GLY A 40 -6.70 4.58 9.25
CA GLY A 40 -6.45 3.92 10.52
C GLY A 40 -6.22 4.91 11.67
N TYR A 41 -5.39 5.92 11.45
CA TYR A 41 -5.08 6.94 12.46
C TYR A 41 -6.27 7.89 12.72
N MET A 42 -7.10 8.10 11.70
CA MET A 42 -8.31 8.91 11.81
C MET A 42 -9.54 8.10 12.23
N ALA A 43 -9.42 6.80 12.53
CA ALA A 43 -10.54 5.90 12.82
C ALA A 43 -11.48 6.43 13.92
N VAL A 44 -10.93 7.03 14.98
CA VAL A 44 -11.73 7.62 16.07
C VAL A 44 -12.57 8.80 15.58
N TYR A 45 -12.00 9.67 14.75
CA TYR A 45 -12.71 10.83 14.18
C TYR A 45 -13.73 10.41 13.12
N ILE A 46 -13.42 9.40 12.33
CA ILE A 46 -14.34 8.81 11.36
C ILE A 46 -15.52 8.17 12.09
N ALA A 47 -15.27 7.42 13.17
CA ALA A 47 -16.33 6.84 14.00
C ALA A 47 -17.32 7.91 14.48
N GLN A 48 -16.80 9.00 15.02
CA GLN A 48 -17.63 10.12 15.53
C GLN A 48 -18.47 10.80 14.43
N ASN A 49 -17.92 10.94 13.23
CA ASN A 49 -18.57 11.67 12.15
C ASN A 49 -19.50 10.83 11.27
N PHE A 50 -19.26 9.52 11.16
CA PHE A 50 -20.01 8.63 10.25
C PHE A 50 -20.85 7.58 10.96
N PHE A 51 -20.50 7.22 12.19
CA PHE A 51 -21.15 6.17 12.99
C PHE A 51 -21.48 6.68 14.39
N PRO A 52 -22.27 7.77 14.52
CA PRO A 52 -22.65 8.25 15.84
C PRO A 52 -23.40 7.16 16.60
N SER A 53 -22.87 6.78 17.76
CA SER A 53 -23.44 5.77 18.64
C SER A 53 -23.22 6.18 20.09
N GLU A 54 -24.19 5.87 20.94
CA GLU A 54 -24.02 6.03 22.41
C GLU A 54 -22.84 5.19 22.90
N ASP A 55 -22.66 4.00 22.31
CA ASP A 55 -21.47 3.17 22.54
C ASP A 55 -20.35 3.56 21.55
N LYS A 56 -19.33 4.26 22.05
CA LYS A 56 -18.15 4.66 21.29
C LYS A 56 -17.40 3.47 20.68
N MET A 57 -17.44 2.31 21.33
CA MET A 57 -16.77 1.11 20.85
C MET A 57 -17.51 0.55 19.63
N ALA A 58 -18.83 0.57 19.60
CA ALA A 58 -19.64 0.14 18.46
C ALA A 58 -19.35 1.00 17.22
N GLY A 59 -19.24 2.32 17.35
CA GLY A 59 -18.87 3.22 16.25
C GLY A 59 -17.45 2.94 15.73
N LEU A 60 -16.51 2.66 16.63
CA LEU A 60 -15.15 2.31 16.24
C LEU A 60 -15.06 0.96 15.53
N LEU A 61 -15.79 -0.06 16.01
CA LEU A 61 -15.90 -1.36 15.33
C LEU A 61 -16.51 -1.22 13.93
N ALA A 62 -17.56 -0.41 13.76
CA ALA A 62 -18.13 -0.12 12.44
C ALA A 62 -17.09 0.52 11.51
N THR A 63 -16.29 1.45 12.01
CA THR A 63 -15.21 2.07 11.24
C THR A 63 -14.15 1.05 10.80
N PHE A 64 -13.73 0.15 11.68
CA PHE A 64 -12.79 -0.91 11.32
C PHE A 64 -13.42 -1.96 10.39
N ALA A 65 -14.72 -2.22 10.49
CA ALA A 65 -15.43 -3.06 9.53
C ALA A 65 -15.41 -2.45 8.12
N VAL A 66 -15.61 -1.14 7.99
CA VAL A 66 -15.45 -0.42 6.71
C VAL A 66 -14.00 -0.45 6.22
N PHE A 67 -13.03 -0.36 7.12
CA PHE A 67 -11.63 -0.54 6.77
C PHE A 67 -11.36 -1.92 6.15
N LEU A 68 -11.93 -2.97 6.73
CA LEU A 68 -11.83 -4.36 6.26
C LEU A 68 -12.40 -4.54 4.84
N VAL A 69 -13.49 -3.85 4.49
CA VAL A 69 -14.10 -3.94 3.14
C VAL A 69 -13.07 -3.68 2.04
N SER A 70 -12.17 -2.71 2.21
CA SER A 70 -11.12 -2.42 1.23
C SER A 70 -10.19 -3.63 0.98
N PHE A 71 -9.92 -4.44 2.01
CA PHE A 71 -9.08 -5.64 1.88
C PHE A 71 -9.80 -6.80 1.23
N ILE A 72 -11.10 -6.96 1.51
CA ILE A 72 -11.94 -8.01 0.89
C ILE A 72 -12.04 -7.79 -0.62
N VAL A 73 -12.08 -6.54 -1.07
CA VAL A 73 -12.22 -6.19 -2.49
C VAL A 73 -10.87 -6.21 -3.23
N ARG A 74 -9.73 -6.09 -2.55
CA ARG A 74 -8.38 -6.09 -3.16
C ARG A 74 -8.11 -7.25 -4.15
N PRO A 75 -8.44 -8.52 -3.85
CA PRO A 75 -8.19 -9.61 -4.80
C PRO A 75 -8.91 -9.42 -6.14
N LEU A 76 -10.12 -8.85 -6.12
CA LEU A 76 -10.86 -8.55 -7.35
C LEU A 76 -10.15 -7.46 -8.17
N GLY A 77 -9.64 -6.43 -7.48
CA GLY A 77 -8.81 -5.39 -8.08
C GLY A 77 -7.54 -5.94 -8.70
N GLY A 78 -6.84 -6.83 -8.00
CA GLY A 78 -5.64 -7.51 -8.51
C GLY A 78 -5.89 -8.30 -9.79
N ILE A 79 -7.01 -9.05 -9.84
CA ILE A 79 -7.41 -9.79 -11.04
C ILE A 79 -7.77 -8.84 -12.19
N TYR A 80 -8.54 -7.79 -11.92
CA TYR A 80 -9.01 -6.86 -12.93
C TYR A 80 -7.86 -6.02 -13.50
N PHE A 81 -7.12 -5.31 -12.62
CA PHE A 81 -6.02 -4.44 -13.04
C PHE A 81 -4.79 -5.22 -13.49
N GLY A 82 -4.57 -6.44 -12.99
CA GLY A 82 -3.53 -7.34 -13.50
C GLY A 82 -3.75 -7.66 -14.97
N LYS A 83 -4.95 -8.17 -15.33
CA LYS A 83 -5.31 -8.43 -16.73
C LYS A 83 -5.25 -7.18 -17.61
N LEU A 84 -5.65 -6.05 -17.09
CA LEU A 84 -5.63 -4.79 -17.82
C LEU A 84 -4.17 -4.32 -18.04
N GLY A 85 -3.29 -4.53 -17.06
CA GLY A 85 -1.85 -4.26 -17.15
C GLY A 85 -1.15 -5.10 -18.22
N ASP A 86 -1.50 -6.38 -18.32
CA ASP A 86 -0.98 -7.26 -19.36
C ASP A 86 -1.42 -6.84 -20.77
N LYS A 87 -2.58 -6.18 -20.91
CA LYS A 87 -3.10 -5.70 -22.20
C LYS A 87 -2.61 -4.29 -22.57
N LEU A 88 -2.66 -3.35 -21.65
CA LEU A 88 -2.43 -1.93 -21.90
C LEU A 88 -1.03 -1.44 -21.51
N GLY A 89 -0.26 -2.28 -20.82
CA GLY A 89 1.04 -1.94 -20.24
C GLY A 89 0.96 -1.67 -18.74
N ARG A 90 1.95 -2.17 -18.01
CA ARG A 90 1.99 -2.07 -16.53
C ARG A 90 2.11 -0.62 -16.07
N LYS A 91 2.92 0.20 -16.74
CA LYS A 91 3.10 1.62 -16.45
C LYS A 91 1.77 2.39 -16.43
N LYS A 92 0.94 2.23 -17.48
CA LYS A 92 -0.33 2.96 -17.60
C LYS A 92 -1.30 2.59 -16.49
N ILE A 93 -1.36 1.31 -16.14
CA ILE A 93 -2.27 0.83 -15.10
C ILE A 93 -1.81 1.28 -13.72
N LEU A 94 -0.52 1.23 -13.42
CA LEU A 94 0.03 1.78 -12.18
C LEU A 94 -0.23 3.28 -12.02
N ALA A 95 -0.19 4.06 -13.10
CA ALA A 95 -0.53 5.48 -13.07
C ALA A 95 -2.04 5.69 -12.83
N LEU A 96 -2.90 4.89 -13.47
CA LEU A 96 -4.36 4.96 -13.29
C LEU A 96 -4.76 4.58 -11.86
N THR A 97 -4.18 3.51 -11.30
CA THR A 97 -4.52 3.05 -9.93
C THR A 97 -4.15 4.07 -8.87
N VAL A 98 -3.02 4.77 -9.01
CA VAL A 98 -2.64 5.86 -8.11
C VAL A 98 -3.65 7.02 -8.15
N LEU A 99 -4.09 7.43 -9.33
CA LEU A 99 -5.09 8.49 -9.47
C LEU A 99 -6.43 8.08 -8.85
N LEU A 100 -6.88 6.84 -9.10
CA LEU A 100 -8.12 6.32 -8.49
C LEU A 100 -8.01 6.25 -6.97
N MET A 101 -6.86 5.82 -6.44
CA MET A 101 -6.62 5.79 -4.99
C MET A 101 -6.65 7.18 -4.37
N SER A 102 -5.82 8.07 -4.87
CA SER A 102 -5.71 9.43 -4.31
C SER A 102 -7.01 10.20 -4.43
N GLY A 103 -7.73 10.04 -5.55
CA GLY A 103 -9.06 10.61 -5.76
C GLY A 103 -10.10 10.05 -4.78
N SER A 104 -10.07 8.74 -4.54
CA SER A 104 -10.95 8.10 -3.56
C SER A 104 -10.64 8.56 -2.13
N THR A 105 -9.35 8.66 -1.77
CA THR A 105 -8.93 9.16 -0.46
C THR A 105 -9.38 10.60 -0.24
N ALA A 106 -9.18 11.47 -1.22
CA ALA A 106 -9.66 12.85 -1.15
C ALA A 106 -11.18 12.92 -1.04
N ALA A 107 -11.92 12.06 -1.76
CA ALA A 107 -13.37 11.98 -1.70
C ALA A 107 -13.89 11.66 -0.29
N ILE A 108 -13.16 10.86 0.52
CA ILE A 108 -13.50 10.62 1.93
C ILE A 108 -13.60 11.95 2.69
N GLY A 109 -12.62 12.85 2.48
CA GLY A 109 -12.60 14.18 3.12
C GLY A 109 -13.75 15.09 2.71
N LEU A 110 -14.42 14.81 1.57
CA LEU A 110 -15.53 15.60 1.05
C LEU A 110 -16.91 15.06 1.43
N ILE A 111 -17.02 13.84 1.97
CA ILE A 111 -18.31 13.28 2.38
C ILE A 111 -18.89 14.11 3.53
N PRO A 112 -20.14 14.57 3.45
CA PRO A 112 -20.81 15.16 4.60
C PRO A 112 -20.95 14.14 5.73
N ASN A 113 -21.00 14.62 6.98
CA ASN A 113 -21.13 13.76 8.16
C ASN A 113 -22.55 13.19 8.29
N TYR A 114 -22.72 12.23 9.21
CA TYR A 114 -24.01 11.56 9.46
C TYR A 114 -25.13 12.54 9.84
N GLU A 115 -24.82 13.60 10.60
CA GLU A 115 -25.80 14.62 10.99
C GLU A 115 -26.40 15.35 9.78
N SER A 116 -25.65 15.49 8.68
CA SER A 116 -26.07 16.21 7.48
C SER A 116 -26.87 15.35 6.51
N ILE A 117 -26.44 14.10 6.24
CA ILE A 117 -27.03 13.23 5.20
C ILE A 117 -27.47 11.85 5.72
N GLY A 118 -27.44 11.65 7.04
CA GLY A 118 -27.90 10.41 7.67
C GLY A 118 -27.14 9.17 7.17
N ILE A 119 -27.89 8.10 6.93
CA ILE A 119 -27.34 6.80 6.51
C ILE A 119 -26.54 6.83 5.20
N TRP A 120 -26.71 7.86 4.38
CA TRP A 120 -25.94 8.02 3.15
C TRP A 120 -24.45 8.28 3.41
N ALA A 121 -24.11 8.87 4.56
CA ALA A 121 -22.71 9.12 4.90
C ALA A 121 -21.88 7.80 5.00
N PRO A 122 -22.25 6.81 5.83
CA PRO A 122 -21.55 5.53 5.86
C PRO A 122 -21.66 4.73 4.56
N ILE A 123 -22.78 4.81 3.82
CA ILE A 123 -22.90 4.11 2.53
C ILE A 123 -21.89 4.66 1.53
N LEU A 124 -21.79 5.98 1.38
CA LEU A 124 -20.78 6.61 0.51
C LEU A 124 -19.35 6.26 0.94
N LEU A 125 -19.08 6.24 2.25
CA LEU A 125 -17.78 5.84 2.78
C LEU A 125 -17.44 4.40 2.36
N VAL A 126 -18.37 3.45 2.46
CA VAL A 126 -18.17 2.05 2.03
C VAL A 126 -17.92 1.98 0.52
N ILE A 127 -18.70 2.69 -0.30
CA ILE A 127 -18.53 2.71 -1.77
C ILE A 127 -17.13 3.22 -2.13
N ILE A 128 -16.71 4.33 -1.55
CA ILE A 128 -15.36 4.90 -1.79
C ILE A 128 -14.29 3.93 -1.34
N ARG A 129 -14.47 3.25 -0.21
CA ARG A 129 -13.56 2.22 0.28
C ARG A 129 -13.47 0.99 -0.64
N CYS A 130 -14.56 0.61 -1.29
CA CYS A 130 -14.54 -0.43 -2.33
C CYS A 130 -13.70 0.02 -3.54
N ILE A 131 -13.88 1.24 -4.03
CA ILE A 131 -13.10 1.79 -5.16
C ILE A 131 -11.62 1.84 -4.80
N GLN A 132 -11.28 2.30 -3.59
CA GLN A 132 -9.92 2.36 -3.08
C GLN A 132 -9.28 0.96 -2.97
N GLY A 133 -10.03 -0.02 -2.43
CA GLY A 133 -9.59 -1.41 -2.34
C GLY A 133 -9.35 -2.07 -3.70
N LEU A 134 -10.24 -1.83 -4.68
CA LEU A 134 -10.05 -2.28 -6.06
C LEU A 134 -8.77 -1.70 -6.65
N SER A 135 -8.54 -0.40 -6.51
CA SER A 135 -7.36 0.29 -7.07
C SER A 135 -6.05 -0.23 -6.46
N ALA A 136 -6.01 -0.44 -5.14
CA ALA A 136 -4.84 -0.93 -4.42
C ALA A 136 -4.50 -2.42 -4.70
N GLY A 137 -5.47 -3.21 -5.21
CA GLY A 137 -5.30 -4.67 -5.35
C GLY A 137 -4.16 -5.10 -6.26
N GLY A 138 -3.86 -4.35 -7.32
CA GLY A 138 -2.79 -4.67 -8.27
C GLY A 138 -1.48 -3.93 -8.03
N GLU A 139 -1.48 -2.94 -7.15
CA GLU A 139 -0.40 -1.95 -7.05
C GLU A 139 0.84 -2.46 -6.33
N TYR A 140 0.73 -2.83 -5.06
CA TYR A 140 1.87 -3.28 -4.26
C TYR A 140 2.57 -4.51 -4.87
N THR A 141 1.78 -5.48 -5.33
CA THR A 141 2.31 -6.68 -5.99
C THR A 141 2.98 -6.31 -7.31
N GLY A 142 2.34 -5.45 -8.11
CA GLY A 142 2.89 -4.96 -9.37
C GLY A 142 4.19 -4.19 -9.20
N ALA A 143 4.27 -3.27 -8.23
CA ALA A 143 5.48 -2.50 -7.91
C ALA A 143 6.61 -3.39 -7.40
N THR A 144 6.29 -4.41 -6.58
CA THR A 144 7.28 -5.38 -6.08
C THR A 144 7.83 -6.22 -7.21
N ILE A 145 6.97 -6.79 -8.06
CA ILE A 145 7.37 -7.58 -9.24
C ILE A 145 8.22 -6.71 -10.17
N TYR A 146 7.76 -5.51 -10.49
CA TYR A 146 8.47 -4.57 -11.34
C TYR A 146 9.90 -4.27 -10.82
N THR A 147 10.06 -4.07 -9.51
CA THR A 147 11.38 -3.84 -8.88
C THR A 147 12.27 -5.09 -8.93
N VAL A 148 11.70 -6.26 -8.67
CA VAL A 148 12.44 -7.54 -8.67
C VAL A 148 12.86 -7.95 -10.09
N GLU A 149 12.04 -7.70 -11.11
CA GLU A 149 12.35 -7.96 -12.52
C GLU A 149 13.53 -7.13 -13.02
N HIS A 150 13.69 -5.90 -12.54
CA HIS A 150 14.83 -5.03 -12.86
C HIS A 150 16.06 -5.30 -11.99
N SER A 151 15.99 -6.20 -11.00
CA SER A 151 17.07 -6.44 -10.02
C SER A 151 17.90 -7.67 -10.36
N PRO A 152 19.25 -7.64 -10.18
CA PRO A 152 20.09 -8.81 -10.35
C PRO A 152 19.64 -9.98 -9.47
N MET A 153 19.71 -11.22 -9.98
CA MET A 153 19.24 -12.42 -9.30
C MET A 153 19.85 -12.62 -7.90
N THR A 154 21.10 -12.25 -7.74
CA THR A 154 21.89 -12.39 -6.49
C THR A 154 21.56 -11.34 -5.44
N LYS A 155 20.93 -10.19 -5.83
CA LYS A 155 20.67 -9.05 -4.94
C LYS A 155 19.19 -8.65 -4.89
N ARG A 156 18.29 -9.57 -5.20
CA ARG A 156 16.85 -9.27 -5.24
C ARG A 156 16.30 -8.76 -3.91
N ASN A 157 16.73 -9.32 -2.78
CA ASN A 157 16.30 -8.85 -1.47
C ASN A 157 16.92 -7.50 -1.10
N SER A 158 18.19 -7.26 -1.51
CA SER A 158 18.86 -5.96 -1.34
C SER A 158 18.20 -4.82 -2.10
N TYR A 159 17.27 -5.09 -3.01
CA TYR A 159 16.45 -4.07 -3.69
C TYR A 159 14.97 -4.15 -3.26
N ALA A 160 14.45 -5.35 -2.99
CA ALA A 160 13.07 -5.55 -2.58
C ALA A 160 12.74 -4.93 -1.20
N TRP A 161 13.73 -4.78 -0.30
CA TRP A 161 13.54 -4.13 0.99
C TRP A 161 12.95 -2.71 0.86
N ALA A 162 13.23 -2.04 -0.26
CA ALA A 162 12.76 -0.68 -0.48
C ALA A 162 11.22 -0.58 -0.44
N MET A 163 10.51 -1.62 -0.90
CA MET A 163 9.03 -1.65 -0.84
C MET A 163 8.54 -1.75 0.60
N SER A 164 9.15 -2.62 1.42
CA SER A 164 8.81 -2.73 2.84
C SER A 164 9.17 -1.46 3.60
N ALA A 165 10.36 -0.89 3.37
CA ALA A 165 10.76 0.39 3.97
C ALA A 165 9.82 1.53 3.57
N ALA A 166 9.40 1.59 2.30
CA ALA A 166 8.43 2.57 1.82
C ALA A 166 7.09 2.44 2.55
N THR A 167 6.63 1.22 2.82
CA THR A 167 5.41 0.97 3.59
C THR A 167 5.52 1.50 5.02
N TYR A 168 6.58 1.14 5.76
CA TYR A 168 6.78 1.64 7.13
C TYR A 168 6.97 3.16 7.17
N PHE A 169 7.70 3.70 6.21
CA PHE A 169 7.89 5.15 6.08
C PHE A 169 6.57 5.88 5.79
N ALA A 170 5.70 5.31 4.96
CA ALA A 170 4.38 5.86 4.67
C ALA A 170 3.52 5.99 5.93
N PHE A 171 3.50 4.93 6.76
CA PHE A 171 2.80 4.97 8.03
C PHE A 171 3.42 5.98 9.01
N ALA A 172 4.75 6.05 9.07
CA ALA A 172 5.44 7.04 9.88
C ALA A 172 5.12 8.48 9.44
N LEU A 173 5.12 8.73 8.12
CA LEU A 173 4.78 10.01 7.53
C LEU A 173 3.33 10.39 7.85
N ALA A 174 2.40 9.46 7.68
CA ALA A 174 0.99 9.68 8.02
C ALA A 174 0.81 10.01 9.50
N ALA A 175 1.47 9.25 10.40
CA ALA A 175 1.45 9.52 11.84
C ALA A 175 2.01 10.92 12.17
N GLY A 176 3.14 11.30 11.54
CA GLY A 176 3.77 12.60 11.72
C GLY A 176 2.89 13.76 11.24
N VAL A 177 2.29 13.63 10.05
CA VAL A 177 1.35 14.63 9.50
C VAL A 177 0.14 14.79 10.41
N CYS A 178 -0.45 13.68 10.85
CA CYS A 178 -1.59 13.69 11.77
C CYS A 178 -1.21 14.31 13.12
N ALA A 179 -0.05 13.94 13.69
CA ALA A 179 0.44 14.51 14.96
C ALA A 179 0.68 16.00 14.85
N GLY A 180 1.35 16.44 13.77
CA GLY A 180 1.64 17.86 13.52
C GLY A 180 0.36 18.67 13.38
N LEU A 181 -0.63 18.19 12.63
CA LEU A 181 -1.90 18.90 12.48
C LEU A 181 -2.66 18.97 13.80
N VAL A 182 -2.75 17.86 14.56
CA VAL A 182 -3.37 17.86 15.89
C VAL A 182 -2.68 18.85 16.84
N ALA A 183 -1.35 18.96 16.78
CA ALA A 183 -0.60 19.89 17.62
C ALA A 183 -0.86 21.35 17.25
N ILE A 184 -1.12 21.67 15.97
CA ILE A 184 -1.36 23.03 15.48
C ILE A 184 -2.81 23.48 15.75
N ILE A 185 -3.79 22.65 15.39
CA ILE A 185 -5.22 23.05 15.45
C ILE A 185 -5.95 22.56 16.69
N GLY A 186 -5.36 21.65 17.47
CA GLY A 186 -5.97 21.03 18.64
C GLY A 186 -6.90 19.86 18.30
N SER A 187 -7.20 19.05 19.33
CA SER A 187 -8.02 17.83 19.16
C SER A 187 -9.49 18.11 18.85
N GLU A 188 -10.04 19.23 19.32
CA GLU A 188 -11.43 19.62 19.08
C GLU A 188 -11.65 20.03 17.62
N ALA A 189 -10.84 20.95 17.10
CA ALA A 189 -10.89 21.33 15.68
C ALA A 189 -10.57 20.16 14.76
N MET A 190 -9.66 19.27 15.20
CA MET A 190 -9.36 18.03 14.47
C MET A 190 -10.60 17.14 14.34
N GLY A 191 -11.42 17.01 15.39
CA GLY A 191 -12.68 16.24 15.38
C GLY A 191 -13.76 16.87 14.51
N ALA A 192 -13.86 18.20 14.51
CA ALA A 192 -14.89 18.93 13.78
C ALA A 192 -14.64 18.96 12.27
N TRP A 193 -13.44 19.37 11.83
CA TRP A 193 -13.13 19.57 10.41
C TRP A 193 -11.70 19.15 10.00
N GLY A 194 -10.74 19.19 10.94
CA GLY A 194 -9.32 19.00 10.64
C GLY A 194 -9.00 17.66 10.01
N TRP A 195 -9.71 16.59 10.38
CA TRP A 195 -9.53 15.26 9.79
C TRP A 195 -9.78 15.27 8.26
N ARG A 196 -10.66 16.15 7.74
CA ARG A 196 -10.95 16.26 6.31
C ARG A 196 -9.74 16.77 5.54
N THR A 197 -9.00 17.74 6.10
CA THR A 197 -7.83 18.34 5.44
C THR A 197 -6.73 17.30 5.23
N ILE A 198 -6.59 16.35 6.14
CA ILE A 198 -5.61 15.26 6.01
C ILE A 198 -5.94 14.38 4.79
N PHE A 199 -7.21 14.02 4.61
CA PHE A 199 -7.63 13.24 3.43
C PHE A 199 -7.44 14.02 2.12
N LEU A 200 -7.63 15.34 2.13
CA LEU A 200 -7.42 16.19 0.95
C LEU A 200 -5.93 16.31 0.56
N LEU A 201 -4.99 16.07 1.50
CA LEU A 201 -3.56 15.98 1.18
C LEU A 201 -3.21 14.81 0.22
N ALA A 202 -4.08 13.83 0.09
CA ALA A 202 -3.92 12.76 -0.89
C ALA A 202 -3.90 13.29 -2.34
N VAL A 203 -4.54 14.42 -2.63
CA VAL A 203 -4.55 15.02 -3.99
C VAL A 203 -3.14 15.41 -4.44
N PRO A 204 -2.42 16.32 -3.77
CA PRO A 204 -1.09 16.69 -4.20
C PRO A 204 -0.11 15.50 -4.20
N MET A 205 -0.22 14.58 -3.23
CA MET A 205 0.61 13.38 -3.19
C MET A 205 0.34 12.47 -4.39
N GLY A 206 -0.94 12.26 -4.75
CA GLY A 206 -1.33 11.47 -5.92
C GLY A 206 -0.85 12.08 -7.23
N VAL A 207 -0.93 13.41 -7.36
CA VAL A 207 -0.39 14.13 -8.53
C VAL A 207 1.11 13.92 -8.66
N VAL A 208 1.86 14.08 -7.57
CA VAL A 208 3.32 13.84 -7.57
C VAL A 208 3.64 12.38 -7.94
N ALA A 209 2.94 11.42 -7.35
CA ALA A 209 3.14 10.01 -7.66
C ALA A 209 2.79 9.66 -9.11
N PHE A 210 1.72 10.26 -9.65
CA PHE A 210 1.36 10.11 -11.06
C PHE A 210 2.49 10.59 -11.97
N PHE A 211 3.03 11.78 -11.75
CA PHE A 211 4.15 12.31 -12.54
C PHE A 211 5.40 11.45 -12.42
N ILE A 212 5.75 10.96 -11.22
CA ILE A 212 6.89 10.05 -11.03
C ILE A 212 6.69 8.79 -11.88
N ARG A 213 5.49 8.20 -11.87
CA ARG A 213 5.19 6.97 -12.61
C ARG A 213 5.11 7.17 -14.11
N ASP A 214 4.63 8.30 -14.54
CA ASP A 214 4.57 8.60 -15.98
C ASP A 214 5.96 8.75 -16.59
N HIS A 215 6.99 9.04 -15.81
CA HIS A 215 8.39 9.11 -16.25
C HIS A 215 9.16 7.78 -16.12
N LEU A 216 8.56 6.71 -15.56
CA LEU A 216 9.17 5.39 -15.53
C LEU A 216 9.12 4.72 -16.91
N SER A 217 10.12 3.88 -17.22
CA SER A 217 10.13 3.02 -18.42
C SER A 217 9.13 1.85 -18.25
N GLU A 218 8.61 1.32 -19.33
CA GLU A 218 7.82 0.07 -19.30
C GLU A 218 8.72 -1.13 -18.94
N SER A 219 8.17 -2.19 -18.34
CA SER A 219 8.99 -3.33 -17.91
C SER A 219 9.63 -4.06 -19.09
N PRO A 220 10.90 -4.51 -18.95
CA PRO A 220 11.61 -5.23 -20.01
C PRO A 220 10.85 -6.48 -20.44
N GLU A 221 10.28 -7.22 -19.50
CA GLU A 221 9.51 -8.43 -19.78
C GLU A 221 8.25 -8.13 -20.60
N PHE A 222 7.54 -7.04 -20.30
CA PHE A 222 6.38 -6.62 -21.08
C PHE A 222 6.79 -6.23 -22.51
N GLN A 223 7.94 -5.56 -22.67
CA GLN A 223 8.47 -5.20 -23.99
C GLN A 223 8.85 -6.45 -24.78
N GLN A 224 9.48 -7.43 -24.15
CA GLN A 224 9.84 -8.72 -24.78
C GLN A 224 8.60 -9.51 -25.18
N MET A 225 7.61 -9.67 -24.29
CA MET A 225 6.35 -10.34 -24.60
C MET A 225 5.62 -9.70 -25.78
N ARG A 226 5.66 -8.37 -25.88
CA ARG A 226 5.06 -7.61 -26.99
C ARG A 226 5.82 -7.81 -28.30
N ALA A 227 7.16 -7.88 -28.25
CA ALA A 227 8.01 -8.06 -29.42
C ALA A 227 7.88 -9.49 -29.99
N GLU A 228 7.76 -10.50 -29.16
CA GLU A 228 7.73 -11.90 -29.57
C GLU A 228 6.43 -12.34 -30.24
N LYS A 229 5.34 -11.56 -30.19
CA LYS A 229 4.00 -11.86 -30.78
C LYS A 229 3.51 -13.31 -30.56
N LYS A 230 4.14 -14.08 -29.68
CA LYS A 230 3.77 -15.45 -29.39
C LYS A 230 2.52 -15.48 -28.53
N GLY A 231 1.54 -16.30 -28.98
CA GLY A 231 0.26 -16.45 -28.30
C GLY A 231 0.46 -16.71 -26.80
N GLN A 232 0.09 -15.74 -26.01
CA GLN A 232 0.13 -15.87 -24.55
C GLN A 232 -0.80 -17.01 -24.14
N VAL A 233 -0.27 -18.04 -23.51
CA VAL A 233 -1.07 -19.03 -22.81
C VAL A 233 -1.65 -18.31 -21.58
N SER A 234 -2.82 -17.72 -21.74
CA SER A 234 -3.54 -17.08 -20.62
C SER A 234 -4.13 -18.17 -19.75
N TYR A 235 -3.47 -18.49 -18.65
CA TYR A 235 -4.04 -19.37 -17.63
C TYR A 235 -5.23 -18.67 -16.96
N THR A 236 -6.34 -19.39 -16.85
CA THR A 236 -7.46 -18.92 -16.03
C THR A 236 -7.09 -19.03 -14.54
N ALA A 237 -7.64 -18.14 -13.70
CA ALA A 237 -7.42 -18.20 -12.26
C ALA A 237 -7.72 -19.60 -11.67
N GLY A 238 -8.73 -20.30 -12.20
CA GLY A 238 -9.06 -21.67 -11.81
C GLY A 238 -7.99 -22.71 -12.16
N GLN A 239 -7.32 -22.57 -13.31
CA GLN A 239 -6.20 -23.45 -13.69
C GLN A 239 -4.99 -23.24 -12.79
N VAL A 240 -4.65 -21.99 -12.46
CA VAL A 240 -3.57 -21.66 -11.53
C VAL A 240 -3.88 -22.20 -10.13
N PHE A 241 -5.10 -22.01 -9.63
CA PHE A 241 -5.50 -22.53 -8.32
C PHE A 241 -5.49 -24.06 -8.26
N LYS A 242 -5.87 -24.73 -9.34
CA LYS A 242 -5.82 -26.21 -9.42
C LYS A 242 -4.38 -26.74 -9.44
N ALA A 243 -3.46 -26.03 -10.10
CA ALA A 243 -2.05 -26.44 -10.19
C ALA A 243 -1.27 -26.12 -8.89
N GLU A 244 -1.47 -24.94 -8.32
CA GLU A 244 -0.64 -24.38 -7.26
C GLU A 244 -1.41 -24.11 -5.94
N GLY A 245 -2.64 -24.61 -5.80
CA GLY A 245 -3.54 -24.32 -4.68
C GLY A 245 -2.92 -24.57 -3.31
N HIS A 246 -2.15 -25.64 -3.15
CA HIS A 246 -1.46 -25.96 -1.91
C HIS A 246 -0.41 -24.88 -1.52
N ASN A 247 0.37 -24.42 -2.48
CA ASN A 247 1.36 -23.36 -2.27
C ASN A 247 0.68 -22.01 -2.03
N ILE A 248 -0.44 -21.74 -2.70
CA ILE A 248 -1.26 -20.53 -2.49
C ILE A 248 -1.80 -20.49 -1.06
N VAL A 249 -2.34 -21.60 -0.55
CA VAL A 249 -2.86 -21.68 0.83
C VAL A 249 -1.76 -21.50 1.86
N LYS A 250 -0.61 -22.14 1.69
CA LYS A 250 0.56 -21.96 2.59
C LYS A 250 1.04 -20.51 2.60
N LEU A 251 1.21 -19.92 1.43
CA LEU A 251 1.60 -18.51 1.31
C LEU A 251 0.54 -17.60 1.93
N GLY A 252 -0.74 -17.89 1.70
CA GLY A 252 -1.85 -17.16 2.30
C GLY A 252 -1.81 -17.16 3.82
N GLY A 253 -1.56 -18.30 4.45
CA GLY A 253 -1.41 -18.40 5.90
C GLY A 253 -0.26 -17.54 6.45
N PHE A 254 0.89 -17.57 5.78
CA PHE A 254 2.03 -16.71 6.14
C PHE A 254 1.71 -15.22 5.99
N VAL A 255 1.07 -14.84 4.87
CA VAL A 255 0.69 -13.45 4.61
C VAL A 255 -0.33 -12.95 5.63
N VAL A 256 -1.30 -13.79 6.03
CA VAL A 256 -2.28 -13.43 7.07
C VAL A 256 -1.58 -13.13 8.40
N LEU A 257 -0.66 -14.00 8.84
CA LEU A 257 0.09 -13.77 10.09
C LEU A 257 0.92 -12.49 10.03
N TYR A 258 1.63 -12.27 8.91
CA TYR A 258 2.41 -11.06 8.68
C TYR A 258 1.52 -9.81 8.69
N ALA A 259 0.39 -9.83 7.97
CA ALA A 259 -0.52 -8.70 7.88
C ALA A 259 -1.16 -8.37 9.23
N LEU A 260 -1.61 -9.40 9.99
CA LEU A 260 -2.16 -9.20 11.34
C LEU A 260 -1.14 -8.51 12.25
N SER A 261 0.10 -9.03 12.30
CA SER A 261 1.18 -8.42 13.09
C SER A 261 1.43 -6.97 12.67
N PHE A 262 1.55 -6.73 11.36
CA PHE A 262 1.75 -5.40 10.84
C PHE A 262 0.65 -4.42 11.26
N TYR A 263 -0.64 -4.76 11.07
CA TYR A 263 -1.75 -3.85 11.37
C TYR A 263 -1.99 -3.67 12.87
N ILE A 264 -1.70 -4.68 13.69
CA ILE A 264 -1.75 -4.54 15.15
C ILE A 264 -0.76 -3.47 15.60
N PHE A 265 0.49 -3.54 15.15
CA PHE A 265 1.53 -2.62 15.61
C PHE A 265 1.52 -1.27 14.89
N SER A 266 1.16 -1.20 13.62
CA SER A 266 1.18 0.06 12.86
C SER A 266 -0.10 0.88 13.01
N THR A 267 -1.27 0.25 13.15
CA THR A 267 -2.57 0.93 13.12
C THR A 267 -3.30 0.83 14.44
N TYR A 268 -3.56 -0.40 14.92
CA TYR A 268 -4.36 -0.62 16.12
C TYR A 268 -3.65 -0.11 17.38
N MET A 269 -2.33 -0.20 17.46
CA MET A 269 -1.56 0.29 18.59
C MET A 269 -1.83 1.77 18.89
N ASN A 270 -1.97 2.61 17.86
CA ASN A 270 -2.33 4.01 18.06
C ASN A 270 -3.70 4.17 18.74
N THR A 271 -4.70 3.41 18.29
CA THR A 271 -6.04 3.41 18.91
C THR A 271 -5.97 2.89 20.34
N PHE A 272 -5.24 1.81 20.60
CA PHE A 272 -5.05 1.25 21.94
C PHE A 272 -4.40 2.26 22.90
N LEU A 273 -3.33 2.93 22.47
CA LEU A 273 -2.65 3.96 23.27
C LEU A 273 -3.58 5.12 23.64
N ARG A 274 -4.52 5.48 22.75
CA ARG A 274 -5.50 6.54 23.00
C ARG A 274 -6.66 6.10 23.89
N THR A 275 -7.26 4.94 23.58
CA THR A 275 -8.55 4.53 24.19
C THR A 275 -8.37 3.74 25.49
N VAL A 276 -7.29 2.98 25.63
CA VAL A 276 -7.01 2.13 26.79
C VAL A 276 -6.00 2.76 27.74
N ILE A 277 -4.88 3.26 27.20
CA ILE A 277 -3.81 3.87 28.00
C ILE A 277 -4.10 5.33 28.34
N GLY A 278 -4.94 6.00 27.54
CA GLY A 278 -5.34 7.39 27.77
C GLY A 278 -4.33 8.44 27.31
N LEU A 279 -3.42 8.09 26.40
CA LEU A 279 -2.51 9.07 25.82
C LEU A 279 -3.26 10.10 24.96
N THR A 280 -2.71 11.30 24.90
CA THR A 280 -3.24 12.31 23.96
C THR A 280 -3.04 11.87 22.51
N PRO A 281 -3.89 12.35 21.57
CA PRO A 281 -3.73 12.03 20.15
C PRO A 281 -2.33 12.35 19.61
N ALA A 282 -1.74 13.49 20.01
CA ALA A 282 -0.40 13.86 19.60
C ALA A 282 0.68 12.90 20.13
N GLN A 283 0.59 12.49 21.40
CA GLN A 283 1.54 11.57 22.02
C GLN A 283 1.50 10.18 21.35
N SER A 284 0.29 9.61 21.13
CA SER A 284 0.15 8.29 20.53
C SER A 284 0.61 8.25 19.07
N LEU A 285 0.33 9.31 18.30
CA LEU A 285 0.79 9.44 16.91
C LEU A 285 2.31 9.63 16.83
N THR A 286 2.89 10.44 17.73
CA THR A 286 4.35 10.64 17.79
C THR A 286 5.07 9.35 18.17
N ALA A 287 4.55 8.58 19.13
CA ALA A 287 5.10 7.26 19.48
C ALA A 287 5.07 6.31 18.30
N SER A 288 3.95 6.25 17.57
CA SER A 288 3.82 5.44 16.35
C SER A 288 4.82 5.89 15.27
N MET A 289 4.95 7.19 15.03
CA MET A 289 5.90 7.75 14.07
C MET A 289 7.34 7.33 14.38
N VAL A 290 7.79 7.51 15.63
CA VAL A 290 9.16 7.18 16.04
C VAL A 290 9.43 5.69 15.88
N ALA A 291 8.52 4.82 16.33
CA ALA A 291 8.65 3.37 16.21
C ALA A 291 8.74 2.94 14.74
N LEU A 292 7.91 3.49 13.87
CA LEU A 292 7.88 3.14 12.44
C LEU A 292 9.11 3.69 11.68
N LEU A 293 9.63 4.86 12.04
CA LEU A 293 10.89 5.38 11.50
C LEU A 293 12.07 4.48 11.90
N PHE A 294 12.09 3.99 13.14
CA PHE A 294 13.10 3.05 13.59
C PHE A 294 13.06 1.74 12.78
N VAL A 295 11.87 1.16 12.57
CA VAL A 295 11.70 -0.04 11.73
C VAL A 295 12.11 0.25 10.28
N THR A 296 11.74 1.41 9.73
CA THR A 296 12.16 1.83 8.38
C THR A 296 13.68 1.82 8.24
N ALA A 297 14.40 2.35 9.23
CA ALA A 297 15.88 2.38 9.23
C ALA A 297 16.51 0.99 9.35
N LEU A 298 15.84 0.03 10.03
CA LEU A 298 16.33 -1.34 10.17
C LEU A 298 16.06 -2.22 8.93
N THR A 299 15.07 -1.88 8.12
CA THR A 299 14.64 -2.71 6.97
C THR A 299 15.77 -2.96 5.94
N PRO A 300 16.58 -1.96 5.53
CA PRO A 300 17.73 -2.19 4.64
C PRO A 300 18.73 -3.19 5.20
N ILE A 301 19.01 -3.09 6.50
CA ILE A 301 19.95 -3.97 7.21
C ILE A 301 19.45 -5.42 7.14
N ALA A 302 18.17 -5.64 7.43
CA ALA A 302 17.52 -6.94 7.32
C ALA A 302 17.58 -7.51 5.89
N GLY A 303 17.38 -6.69 4.87
CA GLY A 303 17.49 -7.07 3.46
C GLY A 303 18.89 -7.55 3.09
N ILE A 304 19.92 -6.81 3.49
CA ILE A 304 21.32 -7.15 3.24
C ILE A 304 21.73 -8.45 3.98
N ILE A 305 21.31 -8.60 5.23
CA ILE A 305 21.57 -9.81 6.02
C ILE A 305 20.90 -11.01 5.37
N SER A 306 19.67 -10.86 4.89
CA SER A 306 18.90 -11.93 4.23
C SER A 306 19.58 -12.45 2.97
N ASP A 307 20.19 -11.59 2.15
CA ASP A 307 20.94 -12.03 0.96
C ASP A 307 22.24 -12.76 1.34
N LYS A 308 22.88 -12.44 2.50
CA LYS A 308 24.12 -13.09 2.98
C LYS A 308 23.86 -14.42 3.69
N VAL A 309 22.87 -14.47 4.55
CA VAL A 309 22.59 -15.66 5.41
C VAL A 309 21.72 -16.68 4.66
N GLY A 310 20.97 -16.24 3.66
CA GLY A 310 20.02 -17.02 2.90
C GLY A 310 18.57 -16.79 3.35
N ARG A 311 17.70 -16.62 2.37
CA ARG A 311 16.27 -16.25 2.55
C ARG A 311 15.52 -17.22 3.45
N ARG A 312 15.74 -18.53 3.24
CA ARG A 312 15.05 -19.60 3.98
C ARG A 312 15.39 -19.63 5.48
N LYS A 313 16.59 -19.19 5.85
CA LYS A 313 17.01 -19.14 7.27
C LYS A 313 16.50 -17.88 7.98
N MET A 314 16.21 -16.82 7.22
CA MET A 314 15.70 -15.56 7.76
C MET A 314 14.17 -15.54 7.91
N MET A 315 13.44 -16.44 7.25
CA MET A 315 12.00 -16.69 7.44
C MET A 315 11.74 -17.56 8.66
#